data_8e1b9f42186316bfb96b7e7a8fc330b5
#
_entry.id   8e1b9f42186316bfb96b7e7a8fc330b5
#
_cell.length_a   1.000
_cell.length_b   1.000
_cell.length_c   1.000
_cell.angle_alpha   90.00
_cell.angle_beta   90.00
_cell.angle_gamma   90.00
#
_symmetry.space_group_name_H-M   'P 1'
#
loop_
_entity.id
_entity.type
_entity.pdbx_description
1 polymer ?
#
loop_
_entity_poly.entity_id
_entity_poly.type
_entity_poly.pdbx_seq_one_letter_code
_entity_poly.pdbx_strand_id
1 'polypeptide(L)'
;MAAVLRALLRMLLAAGLALFAVLALVLPKRLVDRRYLPQIVTAADAPRLPAAIVFGAGLRRDGSPTPVLFDRVKVAADLFLTGKVNRLLLSGSLGANGRDETAAMRALALELGVPAEAILVDDQGTRTLRTCLRARYEFGIQAAALVTQRYHLPRALATCQGLGMQTVGVAADLRPYHPRARAYWELREVPATAIA
;
A
#
# COMPACT_ATOMS: atom_id res chain seq x y z
N MET A 1 47.71 18.55 -21.73
CA MET A 1 47.48 18.49 -20.27
C MET A 1 46.13 19.10 -19.87
N ALA A 2 45.82 20.35 -20.18
CA ALA A 2 44.57 21.02 -19.76
C ALA A 2 43.28 20.40 -20.32
N ALA A 3 43.28 19.80 -21.51
CA ALA A 3 42.09 19.13 -22.06
C ALA A 3 41.75 17.83 -21.34
N VAL A 4 42.79 17.04 -21.01
CA VAL A 4 42.62 15.78 -20.24
C VAL A 4 42.12 16.07 -18.83
N LEU A 5 42.66 17.09 -18.16
CA LEU A 5 42.20 17.50 -16.83
C LEU A 5 40.72 17.95 -16.85
N ARG A 6 40.30 18.73 -17.85
CA ARG A 6 38.90 19.12 -18.02
C ARG A 6 37.97 17.94 -18.30
N ALA A 7 38.42 16.96 -19.09
CA ALA A 7 37.66 15.74 -19.33
C ALA A 7 37.47 14.91 -18.04
N LEU A 8 38.55 14.71 -17.26
CA LEU A 8 38.49 14.02 -15.97
C LEU A 8 37.57 14.73 -14.99
N LEU A 9 37.64 16.04 -14.86
CA LEU A 9 36.75 16.82 -14.01
C LEU A 9 35.27 16.67 -14.41
N ARG A 10 34.97 16.72 -15.71
CA ARG A 10 33.60 16.48 -16.19
C ARG A 10 33.09 15.06 -15.87
N MET A 11 33.95 14.06 -16.03
CA MET A 11 33.59 12.67 -15.68
C MET A 11 33.32 12.51 -14.18
N LEU A 12 34.16 13.11 -13.32
CA LEU A 12 33.96 13.08 -11.86
C LEU A 12 32.67 13.80 -11.45
N LEU A 13 32.37 14.96 -12.05
CA LEU A 13 31.12 15.69 -11.82
C LEU A 13 29.91 14.86 -12.26
N ALA A 14 29.95 14.26 -13.45
CA ALA A 14 28.87 13.41 -13.95
C ALA A 14 28.65 12.18 -13.05
N ALA A 15 29.73 11.53 -12.59
CA ALA A 15 29.66 10.41 -11.66
C ALA A 15 29.07 10.84 -10.29
N GLY A 16 29.48 12.00 -9.78
CA GLY A 16 28.93 12.57 -8.55
C GLY A 16 27.45 12.88 -8.64
N LEU A 17 27.01 13.50 -9.75
CA LEU A 17 25.60 13.77 -10.01
C LEU A 17 24.77 12.48 -10.14
N ALA A 18 25.30 11.47 -10.83
CA ALA A 18 24.63 10.17 -10.96
C ALA A 18 24.49 9.48 -9.60
N LEU A 19 25.56 9.47 -8.78
CA LEU A 19 25.51 8.93 -7.43
C LEU A 19 24.49 9.67 -6.54
N PHE A 20 24.49 10.99 -6.59
CA PHE A 20 23.52 11.82 -5.87
C PHE A 20 22.08 11.49 -6.29
N ALA A 21 21.81 11.38 -7.59
CA ALA A 21 20.48 11.03 -8.09
C ALA A 21 20.02 9.64 -7.61
N VAL A 22 20.92 8.66 -7.63
CA VAL A 22 20.63 7.31 -7.10
C VAL A 22 20.35 7.36 -5.60
N LEU A 23 21.15 8.06 -4.82
CA LEU A 23 20.97 8.20 -3.39
C LEU A 23 19.66 8.93 -3.07
N ALA A 24 19.35 10.02 -3.77
CA ALA A 24 18.10 10.77 -3.59
C ALA A 24 16.86 9.90 -3.87
N LEU A 25 16.96 8.94 -4.79
CA LEU A 25 15.88 8.02 -5.12
C LEU A 25 15.75 6.88 -4.11
N VAL A 26 16.87 6.30 -3.66
CA VAL A 26 16.87 5.08 -2.84
C VAL A 26 16.78 5.37 -1.34
N LEU A 27 17.39 6.46 -0.87
CA LEU A 27 17.47 6.78 0.55
C LEU A 27 16.09 6.97 1.21
N PRO A 28 15.11 7.69 0.62
CA PRO A 28 13.78 7.83 1.21
C PRO A 28 13.13 6.47 1.48
N LYS A 29 13.19 5.54 0.51
CA LYS A 29 12.65 4.19 0.67
C LYS A 29 13.33 3.44 1.83
N ARG A 30 14.67 3.52 1.96
CA ARG A 30 15.42 2.88 3.04
C ARG A 30 15.05 3.44 4.42
N LEU A 31 14.89 4.75 4.53
CA LEU A 31 14.49 5.41 5.78
C LEU A 31 13.06 5.04 6.19
N VAL A 32 12.13 5.05 5.22
CA VAL A 32 10.74 4.64 5.43
C VAL A 32 10.67 3.18 5.84
N ASP A 33 11.36 2.27 5.13
CA ASP A 33 11.39 0.85 5.50
C ASP A 33 11.93 0.66 6.92
N ARG A 34 13.06 1.27 7.26
CA ARG A 34 13.68 1.15 8.60
C ARG A 34 12.73 1.59 9.71
N ARG A 35 11.94 2.64 9.49
CA ARG A 35 11.00 3.17 10.47
C ARG A 35 9.72 2.34 10.59
N TYR A 36 9.19 1.84 9.48
CA TYR A 36 7.83 1.29 9.44
C TYR A 36 7.75 -0.24 9.33
N LEU A 37 8.78 -0.95 8.88
CA LEU A 37 8.79 -2.42 8.89
C LEU A 37 8.53 -3.03 10.28
N PRO A 38 9.05 -2.48 11.40
CA PRO A 38 8.73 -2.99 12.73
C PRO A 38 7.26 -2.81 13.16
N GLN A 39 6.49 -1.98 12.46
CA GLN A 39 5.06 -1.74 12.74
C GLN A 39 4.13 -2.67 11.91
N ILE A 40 4.70 -3.64 11.22
CA ILE A 40 3.97 -4.63 10.43
C ILE A 40 3.81 -5.89 11.26
N VAL A 41 2.56 -6.26 11.49
CA VAL A 41 2.19 -7.44 12.28
C VAL A 41 1.43 -8.46 11.43
N THR A 42 1.21 -9.65 11.98
CA THR A 42 0.27 -10.62 11.41
C THR A 42 -1.17 -10.26 11.79
N ALA A 43 -2.16 -10.85 11.13
CA ALA A 43 -3.57 -10.64 11.51
C ALA A 43 -3.85 -11.10 12.96
N ALA A 44 -3.19 -12.16 13.43
CA ALA A 44 -3.32 -12.66 14.79
C ALA A 44 -2.81 -11.67 15.84
N ASP A 45 -1.69 -11.00 15.54
CA ASP A 45 -1.04 -10.06 16.46
C ASP A 45 -1.58 -8.62 16.34
N ALA A 46 -2.50 -8.37 15.40
CA ALA A 46 -3.08 -7.05 15.20
C ALA A 46 -3.84 -6.60 16.45
N PRO A 47 -3.63 -5.35 16.92
CA PRO A 47 -4.43 -4.79 18.01
C PRO A 47 -5.88 -4.58 17.57
N ARG A 48 -6.78 -4.39 18.53
CA ARG A 48 -8.15 -3.96 18.21
C ARG A 48 -8.17 -2.51 17.76
N LEU A 49 -8.77 -2.27 16.60
CA LEU A 49 -8.85 -0.95 15.94
C LEU A 49 -10.27 -0.70 15.41
N PRO A 50 -10.70 0.55 15.27
CA PRO A 50 -12.05 0.84 14.79
C PRO A 50 -12.30 0.41 13.34
N ALA A 51 -11.26 0.34 12.50
CA ALA A 51 -11.41 0.01 11.08
C ALA A 51 -10.20 -0.72 10.51
N ALA A 52 -10.39 -1.44 9.39
CA ALA A 52 -9.33 -1.82 8.48
C ALA A 52 -9.48 -1.06 7.16
N ILE A 53 -8.38 -0.53 6.62
CA ILE A 53 -8.31 0.09 5.29
C ILE A 53 -7.67 -0.92 4.34
N VAL A 54 -8.44 -1.34 3.33
CA VAL A 54 -8.02 -2.33 2.33
C VAL A 54 -7.70 -1.62 1.03
N PHE A 55 -6.44 -1.68 0.61
CA PHE A 55 -6.01 -1.03 -0.64
C PHE A 55 -6.30 -1.90 -1.85
N GLY A 56 -6.71 -1.30 -2.96
CA GLY A 56 -6.90 -1.96 -4.24
C GLY A 56 -5.60 -2.55 -4.84
N ALA A 57 -5.74 -3.60 -5.65
CA ALA A 57 -4.62 -4.32 -6.30
C ALA A 57 -4.96 -4.81 -7.72
N GLY A 58 -6.07 -4.31 -8.27
CA GLY A 58 -6.54 -4.60 -9.62
C GLY A 58 -7.37 -5.87 -9.76
N LEU A 59 -8.08 -5.94 -10.88
CA LEU A 59 -8.92 -7.05 -11.28
C LEU A 59 -8.28 -7.84 -12.42
N ARG A 60 -8.67 -9.09 -12.56
CA ARG A 60 -8.38 -9.92 -13.74
C ARG A 60 -9.22 -9.45 -14.94
N ARG A 61 -8.92 -10.01 -16.12
CA ARG A 61 -9.66 -9.69 -17.34
C ARG A 61 -11.13 -10.08 -17.30
N ASP A 62 -11.50 -11.08 -16.52
CA ASP A 62 -12.87 -11.53 -16.30
C ASP A 62 -13.62 -10.72 -15.23
N GLY A 63 -12.97 -9.73 -14.58
CA GLY A 63 -13.53 -8.91 -13.52
C GLY A 63 -13.37 -9.49 -12.12
N SER A 64 -12.87 -10.71 -11.97
CA SER A 64 -12.60 -11.31 -10.67
C SER A 64 -11.40 -10.64 -9.99
N PRO A 65 -11.32 -10.66 -8.64
CA PRO A 65 -10.16 -10.17 -7.90
C PRO A 65 -8.87 -10.89 -8.33
N THR A 66 -7.77 -10.13 -8.49
CA THR A 66 -6.44 -10.75 -8.59
C THR A 66 -6.12 -11.51 -7.30
N PRO A 67 -5.17 -12.49 -7.32
CA PRO A 67 -4.75 -13.17 -6.09
C PRO A 67 -4.28 -12.21 -5.00
N VAL A 68 -3.65 -11.09 -5.40
CA VAL A 68 -3.20 -10.03 -4.50
C VAL A 68 -4.38 -9.31 -3.84
N LEU A 69 -5.41 -8.97 -4.61
CA LEU A 69 -6.61 -8.32 -4.11
C LEU A 69 -7.42 -9.26 -3.22
N PHE A 70 -7.57 -10.52 -3.63
CA PHE A 70 -8.21 -11.55 -2.83
C PHE A 70 -7.58 -11.68 -1.43
N ASP A 71 -6.24 -11.77 -1.37
CA ASP A 71 -5.52 -11.91 -0.11
C ASP A 71 -5.76 -10.71 0.82
N ARG A 72 -5.81 -9.48 0.28
CA ARG A 72 -6.12 -8.26 1.06
C ARG A 72 -7.52 -8.31 1.67
N VAL A 73 -8.52 -8.59 0.85
CA VAL A 73 -9.91 -8.66 1.33
C VAL A 73 -10.08 -9.79 2.34
N LYS A 74 -9.46 -10.96 2.08
CA LYS A 74 -9.51 -12.11 2.99
C LYS A 74 -8.92 -11.78 4.36
N VAL A 75 -7.72 -11.17 4.41
CA VAL A 75 -7.09 -10.77 5.69
C VAL A 75 -7.95 -9.73 6.42
N ALA A 76 -8.54 -8.78 5.71
CA ALA A 76 -9.42 -7.79 6.33
C ALA A 76 -10.72 -8.41 6.86
N ALA A 77 -11.31 -9.36 6.12
CA ALA A 77 -12.47 -10.12 6.58
C ALA A 77 -12.13 -10.93 7.84
N ASP A 78 -10.96 -11.56 7.91
CA ASP A 78 -10.50 -12.29 9.10
C ASP A 78 -10.32 -11.36 10.31
N LEU A 79 -9.78 -10.14 10.11
CA LEU A 79 -9.71 -9.15 11.18
C LEU A 79 -11.08 -8.75 11.71
N PHE A 80 -12.07 -8.62 10.84
CA PHE A 80 -13.44 -8.32 11.22
C PHE A 80 -14.07 -9.50 11.97
N LEU A 81 -14.03 -10.69 11.43
CA LEU A 81 -14.65 -11.90 12.01
C LEU A 81 -14.04 -12.29 13.36
N THR A 82 -12.77 -11.96 13.57
CA THR A 82 -12.09 -12.17 14.86
C THR A 82 -12.23 -11.00 15.84
N GLY A 83 -13.05 -10.00 15.52
CA GLY A 83 -13.30 -8.83 16.36
C GLY A 83 -12.10 -7.90 16.56
N LYS A 84 -11.11 -7.96 15.65
CA LYS A 84 -9.96 -7.06 15.67
C LYS A 84 -10.31 -5.68 15.08
N VAL A 85 -11.30 -5.63 14.16
CA VAL A 85 -11.83 -4.37 13.62
C VAL A 85 -13.35 -4.41 13.56
N ASN A 86 -14.00 -3.23 13.59
CA ASN A 86 -15.46 -3.11 13.59
C ASN A 86 -16.03 -2.84 12.19
N ARG A 87 -15.22 -2.38 11.24
CA ARG A 87 -15.63 -2.08 9.87
C ARG A 87 -14.46 -2.15 8.90
N LEU A 88 -14.76 -2.32 7.62
CA LEU A 88 -13.79 -2.31 6.53
C LEU A 88 -14.02 -1.07 5.65
N LEU A 89 -12.94 -0.34 5.31
CA LEU A 89 -12.94 0.62 4.21
C LEU A 89 -12.25 -0.05 3.02
N LEU A 90 -13.02 -0.37 1.99
CA LEU A 90 -12.51 -0.93 0.74
C LEU A 90 -12.19 0.22 -0.21
N SER A 91 -10.91 0.50 -0.43
CA SER A 91 -10.45 1.64 -1.22
C SER A 91 -9.79 1.16 -2.51
N GLY A 92 -10.37 1.53 -3.64
CA GLY A 92 -9.94 1.17 -4.97
C GLY A 92 -10.34 2.22 -5.99
N SER A 93 -10.37 1.86 -7.26
CA SER A 93 -10.77 2.77 -8.34
C SER A 93 -11.48 2.03 -9.46
N LEU A 94 -12.20 2.79 -10.28
CA LEU A 94 -12.62 2.33 -11.59
C LEU A 94 -11.37 2.10 -12.45
N GLY A 95 -11.15 0.87 -12.89
CA GLY A 95 -10.07 0.54 -13.81
C GLY A 95 -10.27 1.25 -15.16
N ALA A 96 -9.19 1.39 -15.93
CA ALA A 96 -9.22 1.99 -17.28
C ALA A 96 -10.20 1.27 -18.24
N ASN A 97 -10.59 0.05 -17.92
CA ASN A 97 -11.58 -0.76 -18.64
C ASN A 97 -13.01 -0.62 -18.10
N GLY A 98 -13.29 0.38 -17.26
CA GLY A 98 -14.60 0.63 -16.66
C GLY A 98 -15.04 -0.37 -15.59
N ARG A 99 -14.14 -1.26 -15.14
CA ARG A 99 -14.45 -2.24 -14.08
C ARG A 99 -14.25 -1.62 -12.71
N ASP A 100 -15.26 -1.79 -11.87
CA ASP A 100 -15.25 -1.32 -10.49
C ASP A 100 -14.53 -2.32 -9.57
N GLU A 101 -13.33 -1.97 -9.15
CA GLU A 101 -12.55 -2.77 -8.22
C GLU A 101 -13.22 -2.87 -6.85
N THR A 102 -13.83 -1.79 -6.40
CA THR A 102 -14.46 -1.74 -5.08
C THR A 102 -15.74 -2.57 -5.02
N ALA A 103 -16.49 -2.65 -6.11
CA ALA A 103 -17.63 -3.55 -6.22
C ALA A 103 -17.21 -5.02 -6.08
N ALA A 104 -16.11 -5.41 -6.74
CA ALA A 104 -15.56 -6.76 -6.62
C ALA A 104 -15.02 -7.05 -5.20
N MET A 105 -14.34 -6.08 -4.57
CA MET A 105 -13.91 -6.18 -3.17
C MET A 105 -15.09 -6.35 -2.22
N ARG A 106 -16.16 -5.57 -2.43
CA ARG A 106 -17.38 -5.63 -1.62
C ARG A 106 -18.07 -6.99 -1.77
N ALA A 107 -18.25 -7.48 -2.98
CA ALA A 107 -18.84 -8.78 -3.23
C ALA A 107 -18.06 -9.90 -2.51
N LEU A 108 -16.73 -9.89 -2.62
CA LEU A 108 -15.86 -10.84 -1.94
C LEU A 108 -15.94 -10.72 -0.40
N ALA A 109 -15.98 -9.52 0.15
CA ALA A 109 -16.10 -9.32 1.60
C ALA A 109 -17.44 -9.87 2.16
N LEU A 110 -18.55 -9.67 1.42
CA LEU A 110 -19.85 -10.24 1.74
C LEU A 110 -19.82 -11.78 1.70
N GLU A 111 -19.24 -12.36 0.65
CA GLU A 111 -19.06 -13.81 0.50
C GLU A 111 -18.24 -14.40 1.65
N LEU A 112 -17.26 -13.66 2.15
CA LEU A 112 -16.44 -14.05 3.31
C LEU A 112 -17.13 -13.83 4.67
N GLY A 113 -18.37 -13.36 4.69
CA GLY A 113 -19.18 -13.22 5.91
C GLY A 113 -19.11 -11.87 6.60
N VAL A 114 -18.55 -10.84 5.97
CA VAL A 114 -18.60 -9.47 6.51
C VAL A 114 -19.96 -8.85 6.19
N PRO A 115 -20.76 -8.39 7.18
CA PRO A 115 -22.07 -7.82 6.91
C PRO A 115 -21.99 -6.48 6.18
N ALA A 116 -22.99 -6.19 5.36
CA ALA A 116 -22.99 -5.03 4.45
C ALA A 116 -22.83 -3.68 5.18
N GLU A 117 -23.39 -3.57 6.37
CA GLU A 117 -23.32 -2.38 7.24
C GLU A 117 -21.94 -2.12 7.82
N ALA A 118 -21.06 -3.12 7.84
CA ALA A 118 -19.68 -2.98 8.27
C ALA A 118 -18.73 -2.60 7.12
N ILE A 119 -19.22 -2.51 5.88
CA ILE A 119 -18.42 -2.26 4.69
C ILE A 119 -18.62 -0.81 4.21
N LEU A 120 -17.57 -0.03 4.25
CA LEU A 120 -17.46 1.28 3.62
C LEU A 120 -16.74 1.13 2.28
N VAL A 121 -17.15 1.89 1.27
CA VAL A 121 -16.59 1.83 -0.10
C VAL A 121 -16.02 3.20 -0.47
N ASP A 122 -14.76 3.20 -0.91
CA ASP A 122 -14.08 4.35 -1.49
C ASP A 122 -13.65 4.01 -2.94
N ASP A 123 -14.44 4.42 -3.90
CA ASP A 123 -14.22 4.19 -5.33
C ASP A 123 -13.23 5.19 -5.98
N GLN A 124 -12.72 6.12 -5.19
CA GLN A 124 -11.78 7.14 -5.63
C GLN A 124 -10.35 6.96 -5.07
N GLY A 125 -10.06 5.83 -4.47
CA GLY A 125 -8.77 5.48 -3.89
C GLY A 125 -7.68 5.16 -4.92
N THR A 126 -7.46 6.06 -5.89
CA THR A 126 -6.52 5.85 -7.01
C THR A 126 -5.04 5.83 -6.62
N ARG A 127 -4.70 6.40 -5.47
CA ARG A 127 -3.33 6.49 -4.92
C ARG A 127 -3.37 6.38 -3.40
N THR A 128 -2.29 5.87 -2.80
CA THR A 128 -2.18 5.69 -1.35
C THR A 128 -2.48 6.97 -0.56
N LEU A 129 -1.92 8.11 -0.98
CA LEU A 129 -2.20 9.40 -0.35
C LEU A 129 -3.70 9.74 -0.40
N ARG A 130 -4.33 9.54 -1.54
CA ARG A 130 -5.76 9.81 -1.71
C ARG A 130 -6.62 8.91 -0.82
N THR A 131 -6.32 7.62 -0.76
CA THR A 131 -6.96 6.68 0.19
C THR A 131 -6.84 7.16 1.63
N CYS A 132 -5.62 7.54 2.10
CA CYS A 132 -5.41 8.00 3.46
C CYS A 132 -6.14 9.33 3.75
N LEU A 133 -6.13 10.29 2.80
CA LEU A 133 -6.86 11.56 2.93
C LEU A 133 -8.37 11.32 3.08
N ARG A 134 -8.94 10.51 2.18
CA ARG A 134 -10.37 10.21 2.20
C ARG A 134 -10.75 9.40 3.44
N ALA A 135 -9.96 8.40 3.81
CA ALA A 135 -10.17 7.63 5.04
C ALA A 135 -10.28 8.56 6.26
N ARG A 136 -9.35 9.52 6.38
CA ARG A 136 -9.31 10.44 7.52
C ARG A 136 -10.43 11.48 7.49
N TYR A 137 -10.59 12.19 6.37
CA TYR A 137 -11.43 13.39 6.32
C TYR A 137 -12.85 13.14 5.82
N GLU A 138 -13.08 12.16 4.95
CA GLU A 138 -14.41 11.86 4.44
C GLU A 138 -15.08 10.71 5.22
N PHE A 139 -14.31 9.66 5.55
CA PHE A 139 -14.83 8.52 6.33
C PHE A 139 -14.61 8.63 7.84
N GLY A 140 -13.94 9.69 8.33
CA GLY A 140 -13.73 9.95 9.75
C GLY A 140 -12.86 8.92 10.47
N ILE A 141 -12.01 8.17 9.76
CA ILE A 141 -11.19 7.10 10.32
C ILE A 141 -9.90 7.69 10.88
N GLN A 142 -9.78 7.74 12.20
CA GLN A 142 -8.59 8.25 12.90
C GLN A 142 -7.57 7.16 13.25
N ALA A 143 -8.04 5.91 13.39
CA ALA A 143 -7.20 4.75 13.69
C ALA A 143 -7.62 3.56 12.84
N ALA A 144 -6.65 2.83 12.27
CA ALA A 144 -6.94 1.69 11.39
C ALA A 144 -5.78 0.70 11.26
N ALA A 145 -6.14 -0.56 10.97
CA ALA A 145 -5.25 -1.54 10.38
C ALA A 145 -5.14 -1.28 8.86
N LEU A 146 -3.93 -1.08 8.35
CA LEU A 146 -3.69 -0.95 6.91
C LEU A 146 -3.42 -2.33 6.33
N VAL A 147 -4.30 -2.81 5.44
CA VAL A 147 -4.24 -4.17 4.90
C VAL A 147 -3.78 -4.15 3.45
N THR A 148 -2.55 -4.59 3.23
CA THR A 148 -1.93 -4.74 1.90
C THR A 148 -0.71 -5.67 2.00
N GLN A 149 0.00 -5.93 0.88
CA GLN A 149 1.22 -6.74 0.92
C GLN A 149 2.38 -6.01 1.61
N ARG A 150 3.29 -6.80 2.17
CA ARG A 150 4.43 -6.33 2.98
C ARG A 150 5.28 -5.27 2.27
N TYR A 151 5.47 -5.37 0.94
CA TYR A 151 6.28 -4.40 0.19
C TYR A 151 5.68 -2.99 0.16
N HIS A 152 4.35 -2.87 0.24
CA HIS A 152 3.62 -1.60 0.18
C HIS A 152 3.39 -0.97 1.55
N LEU A 153 3.33 -1.78 2.62
CA LEU A 153 2.98 -1.33 3.98
C LEU A 153 3.83 -0.18 4.51
N PRO A 154 5.17 -0.15 4.33
CA PRO A 154 5.97 0.96 4.85
C PRO A 154 5.52 2.31 4.29
N ARG A 155 5.26 2.41 2.98
CA ARG A 155 4.76 3.64 2.35
C ARG A 155 3.35 3.98 2.81
N ALA A 156 2.45 3.00 2.89
CA ALA A 156 1.09 3.21 3.37
C ALA A 156 1.07 3.74 4.82
N LEU A 157 1.88 3.16 5.71
CA LEU A 157 2.05 3.61 7.09
C LEU A 157 2.59 5.04 7.14
N ALA A 158 3.69 5.32 6.41
CA ALA A 158 4.28 6.65 6.35
C ALA A 158 3.25 7.70 5.91
N THR A 159 2.47 7.40 4.86
CA THR A 159 1.47 8.31 4.31
C THR A 159 0.32 8.55 5.30
N CYS A 160 -0.29 7.49 5.84
CA CYS A 160 -1.43 7.65 6.75
C CYS A 160 -1.02 8.27 8.09
N GLN A 161 0.14 7.88 8.68
CA GLN A 161 0.66 8.48 9.91
C GLN A 161 1.12 9.92 9.71
N GLY A 162 1.68 10.25 8.53
CA GLY A 162 1.99 11.63 8.15
C GLY A 162 0.76 12.55 8.13
N LEU A 163 -0.42 11.99 7.90
CA LEU A 163 -1.71 12.69 8.03
C LEU A 163 -2.26 12.67 9.47
N GLY A 164 -1.52 12.16 10.46
CA GLY A 164 -1.91 12.10 11.87
C GLY A 164 -2.88 10.95 12.21
N MET A 165 -2.97 9.90 11.38
CA MET A 165 -3.75 8.71 11.70
C MET A 165 -2.92 7.74 12.59
N GLN A 166 -3.58 7.05 13.51
CA GLN A 166 -2.97 5.96 14.28
C GLN A 166 -3.13 4.66 13.51
N THR A 167 -2.04 4.15 12.93
CA THR A 167 -2.14 2.98 12.06
C THR A 167 -1.09 1.92 12.36
N VAL A 168 -1.46 0.66 12.13
CA VAL A 168 -0.58 -0.51 12.13
C VAL A 168 -0.71 -1.22 10.78
N GLY A 169 0.38 -1.77 10.28
CA GLY A 169 0.37 -2.54 9.03
C GLY A 169 0.02 -4.01 9.29
N VAL A 170 -0.92 -4.54 8.52
CA VAL A 170 -1.23 -5.97 8.54
C VAL A 170 -0.91 -6.56 7.16
N ALA A 171 0.07 -7.47 7.14
CA ALA A 171 0.54 -8.06 5.90
C ALA A 171 -0.48 -9.06 5.34
N ALA A 172 -0.84 -8.87 4.06
CA ALA A 172 -1.78 -9.72 3.34
C ALA A 172 -1.08 -10.67 2.34
N ASP A 173 0.09 -11.16 2.73
CA ASP A 173 0.88 -12.09 1.92
C ASP A 173 0.50 -13.53 2.29
N LEU A 174 -0.71 -14.00 1.90
CA LEU A 174 -1.22 -15.35 2.25
C LEU A 174 -0.61 -16.46 1.41
N ARG A 175 0.11 -16.13 0.34
CA ARG A 175 0.71 -17.08 -0.59
C ARG A 175 2.05 -16.58 -1.12
N PRO A 176 2.92 -17.47 -1.62
CA PRO A 176 4.10 -17.03 -2.38
C PRO A 176 3.65 -16.45 -3.72
N TYR A 177 4.08 -15.23 -4.02
CA TYR A 177 3.90 -14.61 -5.33
C TYR A 177 5.07 -14.91 -6.25
N HIS A 178 4.84 -14.88 -7.57
CA HIS A 178 5.90 -15.14 -8.55
C HIS A 178 7.09 -14.15 -8.32
N PRO A 179 8.35 -14.65 -8.26
CA PRO A 179 9.52 -13.83 -7.88
C PRO A 179 9.70 -12.59 -8.74
N ARG A 180 9.48 -12.68 -10.07
CA ARG A 180 9.57 -11.51 -10.98
C ARG A 180 8.52 -10.45 -10.69
N ALA A 181 7.29 -10.86 -10.39
CA ALA A 181 6.21 -9.92 -10.04
C ALA A 181 6.54 -9.19 -8.73
N ARG A 182 7.01 -9.92 -7.73
CA ARG A 182 7.43 -9.38 -6.45
C ARG A 182 8.58 -8.39 -6.61
N ALA A 183 9.65 -8.76 -7.33
CA ALA A 183 10.77 -7.86 -7.61
C ALA A 183 10.33 -6.58 -8.33
N TYR A 184 9.42 -6.68 -9.31
CA TYR A 184 8.84 -5.52 -9.99
C TYR A 184 8.07 -4.61 -9.03
N TRP A 185 7.24 -5.17 -8.13
CA TRP A 185 6.49 -4.38 -7.16
C TRP A 185 7.41 -3.69 -6.15
N GLU A 186 8.42 -4.38 -5.63
CA GLU A 186 9.43 -3.82 -4.72
C GLU A 186 10.21 -2.68 -5.39
N LEU A 187 10.61 -2.85 -6.66
CA LEU A 187 11.31 -1.81 -7.42
C LEU A 187 10.42 -0.58 -7.65
N ARG A 188 9.15 -0.77 -7.96
CA ARG A 188 8.16 0.31 -8.14
C ARG A 188 7.97 1.14 -6.87
N GLU A 189 8.12 0.54 -5.69
CA GLU A 189 8.01 1.27 -4.42
C GLU A 189 9.14 2.27 -4.20
N VAL A 190 10.30 2.13 -4.87
CA VAL A 190 11.43 3.06 -4.73
C VAL A 190 11.03 4.48 -5.17
N PRO A 191 10.64 4.73 -6.44
CA PRO A 191 10.17 6.06 -6.83
C PRO A 191 8.86 6.46 -6.16
N ALA A 192 7.93 5.50 -5.93
CA ALA A 192 6.66 5.80 -5.30
C ALA A 192 6.80 6.31 -3.87
N THR A 193 7.81 5.87 -3.13
CA THR A 193 8.10 6.36 -1.77
C THR A 193 8.81 7.72 -1.78
N ALA A 194 9.64 7.99 -2.78
CA ALA A 194 10.35 9.27 -2.88
C ALA A 194 9.42 10.48 -3.18
N ILE A 195 8.22 10.22 -3.75
CA ILE A 195 7.23 11.24 -4.13
C ILE A 195 5.94 11.18 -3.30
N ALA A 196 5.88 10.37 -2.25
CA ALA A 196 4.76 10.25 -1.33
C ALA A 196 4.89 11.20 -0.15
#